data_124e315aab59a5433ce7225a0749d451
#
_entry.id   124e315aab59a5433ce7225a0749d451
#
_cell.length_a   1.000
_cell.length_b   1.000
_cell.length_c   1.000
_cell.angle_alpha   90.00
_cell.angle_beta   90.00
_cell.angle_gamma   90.00
#
_symmetry.space_group_name_H-M   'P 1'
#
loop_
_entity.id
_entity.type
_entity.pdbx_description
1 polymer ?
#
loop_
_entity_poly.entity_id
_entity_poly.type
_entity_poly.pdbx_seq_one_letter_code
_entity_poly.pdbx_strand_id
1 'polypeptide(L)'
;MNQVFSSVERQRNTLLLLAGIMLTATCAVLVLVSWTSSGATLEFDLQRRWPRLVGLFGLVLIFVLYIQHKHQQLAAMESKMRDLAVRGAALQARFGELSFLFDVTTQLQLRLDLPSMLDLAAQRLLSCLDATQSSIMLFDEAQGVLEVKAAAGVDLPLVKSARVAPGEGVAGCAYAKGESLLLTPKMMRERFAQYEKPGRSIVGGLSVPMRFRGEPIGVMNVTRTSGDSFDETHVKMLETFADHCAATVVKTHHHHEMLRHVKPAA
;
A
#
# COMPACT_ATOMS: atom_id res chain seq x y z
N MET A 1 9.05 -8.14 -13.98
CA MET A 1 8.66 -6.92 -14.69
C MET A 1 8.73 -7.06 -16.21
N ASN A 2 9.76 -7.65 -16.81
CA ASN A 2 9.87 -7.85 -18.27
C ASN A 2 8.81 -8.80 -18.90
N GLN A 3 8.30 -9.79 -18.20
CA GLN A 3 7.30 -10.72 -18.74
C GLN A 3 5.90 -10.10 -18.89
N VAL A 4 5.52 -9.17 -18.04
CA VAL A 4 4.21 -8.47 -18.14
C VAL A 4 4.26 -7.47 -19.30
N PHE A 5 5.38 -6.79 -19.52
CA PHE A 5 5.58 -5.89 -20.66
C PHE A 5 5.49 -6.62 -22.00
N SER A 6 6.10 -7.80 -22.10
CA SER A 6 6.04 -8.61 -23.34
C SER A 6 4.63 -9.14 -23.64
N SER A 7 3.82 -9.40 -22.62
CA SER A 7 2.44 -9.87 -22.81
C SER A 7 1.50 -8.76 -23.30
N VAL A 8 1.66 -7.53 -22.80
CA VAL A 8 0.86 -6.37 -23.22
C VAL A 8 1.21 -5.95 -24.66
N GLU A 9 2.51 -5.97 -24.99
CA GLU A 9 2.98 -5.68 -26.35
C GLU A 9 2.54 -6.73 -27.37
N ARG A 10 2.54 -7.99 -26.98
CA ARG A 10 2.03 -9.11 -27.78
C ARG A 10 0.50 -9.01 -27.99
N GLN A 11 -0.25 -8.61 -26.98
CA GLN A 11 -1.70 -8.40 -27.07
C GLN A 11 -2.05 -7.21 -27.96
N ARG A 12 -1.28 -6.12 -27.91
CA ARG A 12 -1.41 -4.96 -28.81
C ARG A 12 -1.19 -5.37 -30.28
N ASN A 13 -0.11 -6.11 -30.53
CA ASN A 13 0.23 -6.55 -31.89
C ASN A 13 -0.81 -7.56 -32.44
N THR A 14 -1.35 -8.43 -31.60
CA THR A 14 -2.45 -9.36 -31.99
C THR A 14 -3.74 -8.61 -32.31
N LEU A 15 -4.08 -7.55 -31.58
CA LEU A 15 -5.27 -6.74 -31.89
C LEU A 15 -5.12 -5.93 -33.18
N LEU A 16 -3.93 -5.39 -33.43
CA LEU A 16 -3.61 -4.71 -34.69
C LEU A 16 -3.63 -5.68 -35.89
N LEU A 17 -3.09 -6.89 -35.69
CA LEU A 17 -3.17 -7.97 -36.68
C LEU A 17 -4.61 -8.39 -36.96
N LEU A 18 -5.45 -8.58 -35.96
CA LEU A 18 -6.86 -8.91 -36.10
C LEU A 18 -7.65 -7.80 -36.81
N ALA A 19 -7.37 -6.53 -36.48
CA ALA A 19 -7.97 -5.37 -37.16
C ALA A 19 -7.56 -5.32 -38.65
N GLY A 20 -6.28 -5.58 -38.92
CA GLY A 20 -5.77 -5.70 -40.30
C GLY A 20 -6.39 -6.84 -41.08
N ILE A 21 -6.53 -8.03 -40.46
CA ILE A 21 -7.17 -9.20 -41.06
C ILE A 21 -8.66 -8.93 -41.33
N MET A 22 -9.38 -8.31 -40.41
CA MET A 22 -10.77 -7.92 -40.64
C MET A 22 -10.92 -6.91 -41.77
N LEU A 23 -10.04 -5.92 -41.84
CA LEU A 23 -10.05 -4.92 -42.92
C LEU A 23 -9.76 -5.56 -44.28
N THR A 24 -8.78 -6.44 -44.35
CA THR A 24 -8.46 -7.17 -45.59
C THR A 24 -9.56 -8.16 -45.98
N ALA A 25 -10.17 -8.86 -45.02
CA ALA A 25 -11.29 -9.74 -45.27
C ALA A 25 -12.52 -8.97 -45.78
N THR A 26 -12.83 -7.82 -45.22
CA THR A 26 -13.93 -6.96 -45.71
C THR A 26 -13.64 -6.40 -47.09
N CYS A 27 -12.41 -6.00 -47.42
CA CYS A 27 -12.01 -5.60 -48.75
C CYS A 27 -12.14 -6.80 -49.75
N ALA A 28 -11.67 -7.99 -49.36
CA ALA A 28 -11.75 -9.19 -50.20
C ALA A 28 -13.22 -9.58 -50.50
N VAL A 29 -14.11 -9.53 -49.53
CA VAL A 29 -15.53 -9.77 -49.71
C VAL A 29 -16.16 -8.74 -50.65
N LEU A 30 -15.77 -7.45 -50.55
CA LEU A 30 -16.23 -6.39 -51.46
C LEU A 30 -15.78 -6.63 -52.90
N VAL A 31 -14.51 -7.04 -53.08
CA VAL A 31 -13.95 -7.35 -54.41
C VAL A 31 -14.67 -8.62 -54.99
N LEU A 32 -14.90 -9.65 -54.19
CA LEU A 32 -15.55 -10.88 -54.63
C LEU A 32 -17.00 -10.69 -54.97
N VAL A 33 -17.72 -9.86 -54.22
CA VAL A 33 -19.12 -9.46 -54.52
C VAL A 33 -19.15 -8.58 -55.79
N SER A 34 -18.16 -7.75 -56.02
CA SER A 34 -18.03 -6.97 -57.25
C SER A 34 -17.77 -7.86 -58.48
N TRP A 35 -16.94 -8.90 -58.33
CA TRP A 35 -16.55 -9.79 -59.42
C TRP A 35 -17.67 -10.75 -59.82
N THR A 36 -18.38 -11.36 -58.86
CA THR A 36 -19.50 -12.29 -59.12
C THR A 36 -20.71 -11.60 -59.78
N SER A 37 -20.82 -10.27 -59.71
CA SER A 37 -21.85 -9.49 -60.35
C SER A 37 -21.51 -9.02 -61.77
N SER A 38 -20.32 -9.33 -62.30
CA SER A 38 -19.83 -8.91 -63.61
C SER A 38 -20.41 -9.71 -64.81
N GLY A 39 -21.34 -10.64 -64.57
CA GLY A 39 -21.95 -11.51 -65.59
C GLY A 39 -23.34 -11.11 -66.11
N ALA A 40 -23.93 -10.05 -65.61
CA ALA A 40 -25.24 -9.58 -66.08
C ALA A 40 -25.24 -8.06 -66.18
N THR A 41 -25.42 -7.59 -67.44
CA THR A 41 -25.75 -6.22 -67.91
C THR A 41 -25.45 -5.07 -66.97
N LEU A 42 -24.61 -4.16 -67.46
CA LEU A 42 -24.11 -2.94 -66.82
C LEU A 42 -25.17 -1.87 -66.50
N GLU A 43 -26.29 -2.25 -65.95
CA GLU A 43 -27.10 -1.32 -65.19
C GLU A 43 -26.68 -1.39 -63.71
N PHE A 44 -25.84 -0.44 -63.36
CA PHE A 44 -25.25 -0.28 -62.04
C PHE A 44 -26.36 0.09 -61.05
N ASP A 45 -27.05 -0.89 -60.44
CA ASP A 45 -28.05 -0.69 -59.38
C ASP A 45 -27.34 -0.31 -58.06
N LEU A 46 -26.67 0.87 -58.11
CA LEU A 46 -25.99 1.49 -56.94
C LEU A 46 -26.99 1.69 -55.81
N GLN A 47 -28.26 1.95 -56.11
CA GLN A 47 -29.30 2.29 -55.13
C GLN A 47 -29.65 1.11 -54.22
N ARG A 48 -29.50 -0.13 -54.70
CA ARG A 48 -29.77 -1.34 -53.92
C ARG A 48 -28.58 -1.85 -53.12
N ARG A 49 -27.36 -1.45 -53.44
CA ARG A 49 -26.11 -1.85 -52.79
C ARG A 49 -25.61 -0.86 -51.73
N TRP A 50 -25.98 0.41 -51.85
CA TRP A 50 -25.57 1.48 -50.95
C TRP A 50 -25.82 1.24 -49.45
N PRO A 51 -26.99 0.71 -49.01
CA PRO A 51 -27.25 0.47 -47.60
C PRO A 51 -26.30 -0.58 -46.99
N ARG A 52 -25.89 -1.58 -47.78
CA ARG A 52 -24.97 -2.65 -47.33
C ARG A 52 -23.55 -2.10 -47.12
N LEU A 53 -23.09 -1.23 -47.99
CA LEU A 53 -21.79 -0.57 -47.87
C LEU A 53 -21.75 0.39 -46.68
N VAL A 54 -22.80 1.16 -46.47
CA VAL A 54 -22.94 2.04 -45.31
C VAL A 54 -22.95 1.27 -44.02
N GLY A 55 -23.66 0.14 -43.95
CA GLY A 55 -23.70 -0.75 -42.78
C GLY A 55 -22.32 -1.33 -42.46
N LEU A 56 -21.58 -1.80 -43.47
CA LEU A 56 -20.24 -2.33 -43.31
C LEU A 56 -19.26 -1.25 -42.84
N PHE A 57 -19.33 -0.06 -43.44
CA PHE A 57 -18.48 1.08 -43.01
C PHE A 57 -18.80 1.51 -41.57
N GLY A 58 -20.07 1.55 -41.19
CA GLY A 58 -20.50 1.82 -39.83
C GLY A 58 -19.94 0.82 -38.81
N LEU A 59 -19.93 -0.47 -39.17
CA LEU A 59 -19.41 -1.53 -38.30
C LEU A 59 -17.89 -1.41 -38.09
N VAL A 60 -17.14 -1.12 -39.17
CA VAL A 60 -15.71 -0.86 -39.11
C VAL A 60 -15.41 0.38 -38.26
N LEU A 61 -16.19 1.46 -38.42
CA LEU A 61 -16.05 2.66 -37.63
C LEU A 61 -16.25 2.40 -36.12
N ILE A 62 -17.33 1.68 -35.78
CA ILE A 62 -17.63 1.31 -34.40
C ILE A 62 -16.48 0.45 -33.82
N PHE A 63 -15.96 -0.49 -34.61
CA PHE A 63 -14.84 -1.32 -34.17
C PHE A 63 -13.57 -0.51 -33.92
N VAL A 64 -13.25 0.45 -34.80
CA VAL A 64 -12.09 1.35 -34.60
C VAL A 64 -12.27 2.21 -33.34
N LEU A 65 -13.46 2.77 -33.14
CA LEU A 65 -13.77 3.55 -31.93
C LEU A 65 -13.67 2.69 -30.64
N TYR A 66 -14.15 1.45 -30.71
CA TYR A 66 -14.01 0.49 -29.59
C TYR A 66 -12.54 0.21 -29.27
N ILE A 67 -11.72 -0.05 -30.29
CA ILE A 67 -10.28 -0.27 -30.12
C ILE A 67 -9.60 0.97 -29.51
N GLN A 68 -9.89 2.17 -30.01
CA GLN A 68 -9.35 3.41 -29.46
C GLN A 68 -9.75 3.62 -28.01
N HIS A 69 -11.01 3.41 -27.67
CA HIS A 69 -11.49 3.51 -26.29
C HIS A 69 -10.79 2.50 -25.37
N LYS A 70 -10.62 1.27 -25.82
CA LYS A 70 -9.91 0.21 -25.07
C LYS A 70 -8.44 0.56 -24.85
N HIS A 71 -7.78 1.13 -25.86
CA HIS A 71 -6.39 1.62 -25.75
C HIS A 71 -6.24 2.74 -24.73
N GLN A 72 -7.17 3.68 -24.70
CA GLN A 72 -7.16 4.77 -23.72
C GLN A 72 -7.32 4.25 -22.28
N GLN A 73 -8.19 3.26 -22.07
CA GLN A 73 -8.37 2.63 -20.75
C GLN A 73 -7.10 1.91 -20.27
N LEU A 74 -6.44 1.17 -21.17
CA LEU A 74 -5.18 0.47 -20.85
C LEU A 74 -4.06 1.45 -20.52
N ALA A 75 -3.89 2.51 -21.32
CA ALA A 75 -2.89 3.55 -21.08
C ALA A 75 -3.12 4.28 -19.74
N ALA A 76 -4.38 4.56 -19.39
CA ALA A 76 -4.73 5.17 -18.10
C ALA A 76 -4.42 4.24 -16.91
N MET A 77 -4.62 2.93 -17.08
CA MET A 77 -4.29 1.93 -16.07
C MET A 77 -2.77 1.78 -15.87
N GLU A 78 -2.01 1.76 -16.97
CA GLU A 78 -0.55 1.71 -16.92
C GLU A 78 0.06 2.95 -16.25
N SER A 79 -0.48 4.15 -16.53
CA SER A 79 0.00 5.38 -15.90
C SER A 79 -0.25 5.38 -14.39
N LYS A 80 -1.41 4.92 -13.94
CA LYS A 80 -1.71 4.75 -12.50
C LYS A 80 -0.78 3.75 -11.82
N MET A 81 -0.52 2.62 -12.48
CA MET A 81 0.40 1.61 -11.95
C MET A 81 1.83 2.15 -11.81
N ARG A 82 2.29 2.94 -12.79
CA ARG A 82 3.61 3.59 -12.74
C ARG A 82 3.68 4.62 -11.61
N ASP A 83 2.65 5.44 -11.45
CA ASP A 83 2.61 6.45 -10.38
C ASP A 83 2.64 5.80 -8.99
N LEU A 84 1.86 4.74 -8.79
CA LEU A 84 1.89 3.95 -7.54
C LEU A 84 3.26 3.30 -7.30
N ALA A 85 3.90 2.74 -8.33
CA ALA A 85 5.23 2.15 -8.22
C ALA A 85 6.30 3.18 -7.86
N VAL A 86 6.25 4.38 -8.47
CA VAL A 86 7.19 5.48 -8.16
C VAL A 86 6.98 5.99 -6.74
N ARG A 87 5.74 6.19 -6.31
CA ARG A 87 5.44 6.59 -4.92
C ARG A 87 5.89 5.53 -3.91
N GLY A 88 5.62 4.25 -4.19
CA GLY A 88 6.07 3.14 -3.36
C GLY A 88 7.60 3.07 -3.24
N ALA A 89 8.33 3.23 -4.35
CA ALA A 89 9.78 3.24 -4.35
C ALA A 89 10.37 4.45 -3.58
N ALA A 90 9.79 5.63 -3.75
CA ALA A 90 10.22 6.84 -3.03
C ALA A 90 9.99 6.72 -1.52
N LEU A 91 8.87 6.14 -1.11
CA LEU A 91 8.54 5.90 0.27
C LEU A 91 9.50 4.84 0.88
N GLN A 92 9.76 3.75 0.14
CA GLN A 92 10.68 2.70 0.55
C GLN A 92 12.14 3.21 0.70
N ALA A 93 12.57 4.12 -0.17
CA ALA A 93 13.88 4.76 -0.06
C ALA A 93 13.99 5.62 1.22
N ARG A 94 12.97 6.40 1.55
CA ARG A 94 12.93 7.20 2.79
C ARG A 94 12.97 6.34 4.05
N PHE A 95 12.29 5.19 4.04
CA PHE A 95 12.33 4.24 5.16
C PHE A 95 13.68 3.52 5.28
N GLY A 96 14.31 3.16 4.15
CA GLY A 96 15.65 2.60 4.14
C GLY A 96 16.68 3.56 4.75
N GLU A 97 16.61 4.84 4.41
CA GLU A 97 17.45 5.88 4.98
C GLU A 97 17.24 6.06 6.50
N LEU A 98 15.99 5.97 6.94
CA LEU A 98 15.63 6.06 8.36
C LEU A 98 16.08 4.86 9.18
N SER A 99 15.86 3.65 8.67
CA SER A 99 16.34 2.44 9.30
C SER A 99 17.86 2.45 9.42
N PHE A 100 18.57 2.90 8.37
CA PHE A 100 20.02 3.06 8.40
C PHE A 100 20.47 4.11 9.42
N LEU A 101 19.82 5.28 9.45
CA LEU A 101 20.15 6.33 10.44
C LEU A 101 19.85 5.86 11.86
N PHE A 102 18.79 5.10 12.06
CA PHE A 102 18.43 4.52 13.36
C PHE A 102 19.47 3.48 13.80
N ASP A 103 19.88 2.58 12.91
CA ASP A 103 20.92 1.59 13.18
C ASP A 103 22.28 2.23 13.49
N VAL A 104 22.69 3.22 12.68
CA VAL A 104 23.95 3.95 12.89
C VAL A 104 23.90 4.74 14.20
N THR A 105 22.79 5.42 14.50
CA THR A 105 22.64 6.18 15.73
C THR A 105 22.67 5.25 16.95
N THR A 106 22.05 4.07 16.86
CA THR A 106 22.05 3.07 17.92
C THR A 106 23.42 2.44 18.12
N GLN A 107 24.20 2.24 17.05
CA GLN A 107 25.56 1.70 17.13
C GLN A 107 26.59 2.73 17.63
N LEU A 108 26.43 4.00 17.26
CA LEU A 108 27.34 5.07 17.66
C LEU A 108 27.07 5.63 19.06
N GLN A 109 25.83 5.50 19.55
CA GLN A 109 25.41 6.03 20.84
C GLN A 109 25.10 4.91 21.85
N LEU A 110 26.10 4.14 22.25
CA LEU A 110 26.08 3.22 23.41
C LEU A 110 25.64 3.88 24.74
N ARG A 111 25.13 5.11 24.72
CA ARG A 111 24.68 5.90 25.89
C ARG A 111 23.24 6.41 25.80
N LEU A 112 22.49 6.14 24.72
CA LEU A 112 21.06 6.48 24.74
C LEU A 112 20.33 5.45 25.60
N ASP A 113 19.64 5.97 26.59
CA ASP A 113 18.68 5.16 27.36
C ASP A 113 17.50 4.77 26.48
N LEU A 114 16.92 3.62 26.75
CA LEU A 114 15.79 3.06 26.00
C LEU A 114 14.64 4.06 25.80
N PRO A 115 14.20 4.85 26.82
CA PRO A 115 13.17 5.85 26.66
C PRO A 115 13.45 6.88 25.57
N SER A 116 14.65 7.49 25.58
CA SER A 116 15.05 8.51 24.59
C SER A 116 15.07 7.95 23.17
N MET A 117 15.50 6.71 23.02
CA MET A 117 15.50 6.02 21.73
C MET A 117 14.06 5.77 21.21
N LEU A 118 13.17 5.32 22.07
CA LEU A 118 11.76 5.10 21.68
C LEU A 118 11.04 6.42 21.39
N ASP A 119 11.30 7.50 22.15
CA ASP A 119 10.75 8.83 21.88
C ASP A 119 11.22 9.35 20.50
N LEU A 120 12.52 9.18 20.17
CA LEU A 120 13.03 9.51 18.85
C LEU A 120 12.35 8.70 17.74
N ALA A 121 12.17 7.39 17.94
CA ALA A 121 11.49 6.53 17.00
C ALA A 121 10.04 6.99 16.77
N ALA A 122 9.30 7.30 17.85
CA ALA A 122 7.94 7.80 17.74
C ALA A 122 7.86 9.14 16.97
N GLN A 123 8.77 10.08 17.24
CA GLN A 123 8.85 11.34 16.49
C GLN A 123 9.14 11.14 15.00
N ARG A 124 10.05 10.23 14.67
CA ARG A 124 10.39 9.92 13.28
C ARG A 124 9.24 9.30 12.53
N LEU A 125 8.45 8.44 13.15
CA LEU A 125 7.25 7.87 12.54
C LEU A 125 6.26 8.93 12.08
N LEU A 126 6.09 10.04 12.82
CA LEU A 126 5.23 11.15 12.40
C LEU A 126 5.68 11.74 11.07
N SER A 127 6.96 12.09 10.98
CA SER A 127 7.49 12.77 9.80
C SER A 127 7.56 11.85 8.57
N CYS A 128 7.82 10.56 8.77
CA CYS A 128 7.98 9.62 7.66
C CYS A 128 6.67 9.14 7.07
N LEU A 129 5.68 8.94 7.93
CA LEU A 129 4.37 8.47 7.52
C LEU A 129 3.36 9.61 7.35
N ASP A 130 3.78 10.88 7.50
CA ASP A 130 2.88 12.02 7.52
C ASP A 130 1.68 11.76 8.46
N ALA A 131 2.00 11.22 9.64
CA ALA A 131 1.02 10.83 10.64
C ALA A 131 0.74 11.98 11.61
N THR A 132 -0.47 12.01 12.17
CA THR A 132 -0.85 13.02 13.18
C THR A 132 -0.41 12.60 14.57
N GLN A 133 -0.34 11.31 14.82
CA GLN A 133 0.04 10.74 16.11
C GLN A 133 0.73 9.39 15.93
N SER A 134 1.73 9.13 16.76
CA SER A 134 2.37 7.82 16.89
C SER A 134 2.50 7.43 18.35
N SER A 135 2.53 6.14 18.63
CA SER A 135 2.85 5.59 19.95
C SER A 135 3.53 4.23 19.84
N ILE A 136 4.43 3.97 20.78
CA ILE A 136 5.12 2.70 20.94
C ILE A 136 4.75 2.15 22.30
N MET A 137 4.15 0.96 22.30
CA MET A 137 3.72 0.25 23.48
C MET A 137 4.58 -1.00 23.64
N LEU A 138 5.06 -1.28 24.84
CA LEU A 138 5.73 -2.53 25.18
C LEU A 138 4.89 -3.31 26.16
N PHE A 139 4.95 -4.62 26.05
CA PHE A 139 4.23 -5.52 26.96
C PHE A 139 4.96 -5.62 28.29
N ASP A 140 4.25 -5.35 29.35
CA ASP A 140 4.74 -5.54 30.72
C ASP A 140 4.23 -6.90 31.21
N GLU A 141 5.12 -7.87 31.34
CA GLU A 141 4.80 -9.24 31.79
C GLU A 141 4.29 -9.27 33.24
N ALA A 142 4.77 -8.35 34.10
CA ALA A 142 4.36 -8.33 35.49
C ALA A 142 2.92 -7.83 35.66
N GLN A 143 2.47 -6.91 34.81
CA GLN A 143 1.11 -6.37 34.86
C GLN A 143 0.16 -7.05 33.84
N GLY A 144 0.70 -7.76 32.84
CA GLY A 144 -0.07 -8.41 31.80
C GLY A 144 -0.72 -7.42 30.81
N VAL A 145 -0.15 -6.22 30.66
CA VAL A 145 -0.70 -5.15 29.82
C VAL A 145 0.35 -4.51 28.91
N LEU A 146 -0.11 -3.92 27.83
CA LEU A 146 0.68 -3.03 26.98
C LEU A 146 0.72 -1.64 27.60
N GLU A 147 1.91 -1.11 27.86
CA GLU A 147 2.13 0.24 28.34
C GLU A 147 2.77 1.11 27.29
N VAL A 148 2.31 2.36 27.17
CA VAL A 148 2.96 3.33 26.27
C VAL A 148 4.31 3.75 26.85
N LYS A 149 5.37 3.39 26.15
CA LYS A 149 6.74 3.79 26.51
C LYS A 149 7.21 5.06 25.77
N ALA A 150 6.68 5.31 24.57
CA ALA A 150 6.92 6.53 23.82
C ALA A 150 5.69 6.95 23.02
N ALA A 151 5.51 8.26 22.82
CA ALA A 151 4.47 8.80 21.98
C ALA A 151 4.87 10.16 21.41
N ALA A 152 4.39 10.46 20.20
CA ALA A 152 4.60 11.74 19.55
C ALA A 152 3.32 12.23 18.87
N GLY A 153 3.17 13.54 18.71
CA GLY A 153 1.98 14.17 18.10
C GLY A 153 1.00 14.73 19.14
N VAL A 154 -0.29 14.67 18.84
CA VAL A 154 -1.35 15.32 19.60
C VAL A 154 -1.74 14.50 20.85
N ASP A 155 -2.15 15.17 21.94
CA ASP A 155 -2.68 14.57 23.18
C ASP A 155 -1.70 13.64 23.94
N LEU A 156 -0.42 14.00 23.96
CA LEU A 156 0.65 13.21 24.59
C LEU A 156 0.37 12.78 26.04
N PRO A 157 -0.13 13.63 26.97
CA PRO A 157 -0.36 13.21 28.35
C PRO A 157 -1.38 12.09 28.46
N LEU A 158 -2.45 12.16 27.65
CA LEU A 158 -3.52 11.17 27.64
C LEU A 158 -3.07 9.85 27.03
N VAL A 159 -2.22 9.91 26.02
CA VAL A 159 -1.68 8.72 25.35
C VAL A 159 -0.65 8.01 26.23
N LYS A 160 0.23 8.75 26.90
CA LYS A 160 1.27 8.19 27.79
C LYS A 160 0.71 7.44 29.01
N SER A 161 -0.51 7.76 29.42
CA SER A 161 -1.17 7.06 30.54
C SER A 161 -1.95 5.80 30.12
N ALA A 162 -2.05 5.53 28.82
CA ALA A 162 -2.86 4.43 28.31
C ALA A 162 -2.20 3.06 28.63
N ARG A 163 -3.02 2.15 29.16
CA ARG A 163 -2.75 0.74 29.35
C ARG A 163 -3.81 -0.06 28.63
N VAL A 164 -3.38 -1.13 27.95
CA VAL A 164 -4.27 -1.92 27.10
C VAL A 164 -3.98 -3.40 27.34
N ALA A 165 -5.01 -4.16 27.65
CA ALA A 165 -4.86 -5.60 27.76
C ALA A 165 -4.70 -6.27 26.37
N PRO A 166 -4.00 -7.40 26.27
CA PRO A 166 -3.98 -8.20 25.04
C PRO A 166 -5.42 -8.54 24.59
N GLY A 167 -5.72 -8.29 23.31
CA GLY A 167 -7.06 -8.45 22.73
C GLY A 167 -7.98 -7.24 22.90
N GLU A 168 -7.62 -6.24 23.70
CA GLU A 168 -8.41 -5.04 23.94
C GLU A 168 -8.03 -3.93 22.92
N GLY A 169 -9.04 -3.29 22.34
CA GLY A 169 -8.84 -2.21 21.39
C GLY A 169 -8.02 -2.63 20.17
N VAL A 170 -7.48 -1.64 19.48
CA VAL A 170 -6.71 -1.89 18.25
C VAL A 170 -5.33 -2.48 18.56
N ALA A 171 -4.60 -1.84 19.48
CA ALA A 171 -3.25 -2.26 19.84
C ALA A 171 -3.22 -3.64 20.51
N GLY A 172 -4.15 -3.90 21.46
CA GLY A 172 -4.24 -5.21 22.10
C GLY A 172 -4.62 -6.32 21.13
N CYS A 173 -5.50 -6.03 20.15
CA CYS A 173 -5.83 -6.99 19.08
C CYS A 173 -4.63 -7.30 18.18
N ALA A 174 -3.86 -6.27 17.79
CA ALA A 174 -2.65 -6.46 16.99
C ALA A 174 -1.60 -7.29 17.73
N TYR A 175 -1.41 -7.00 19.01
CA TYR A 175 -0.50 -7.74 19.87
C TYR A 175 -0.92 -9.21 20.04
N ALA A 176 -2.18 -9.45 20.44
CA ALA A 176 -2.65 -10.80 20.76
C ALA A 176 -2.68 -11.74 19.54
N LYS A 177 -2.95 -11.20 18.36
CA LYS A 177 -2.92 -11.96 17.10
C LYS A 177 -1.54 -12.05 16.48
N GLY A 178 -0.63 -11.16 16.83
CA GLY A 178 0.63 -11.00 16.13
C GLY A 178 0.46 -10.53 14.67
N GLU A 179 -0.64 -9.85 14.35
CA GLU A 179 -0.98 -9.40 12.98
C GLU A 179 -1.12 -7.89 12.94
N SER A 180 -0.64 -7.32 11.81
CA SER A 180 -0.79 -5.89 11.55
C SER A 180 -2.23 -5.54 11.20
N LEU A 181 -2.73 -4.44 11.76
CA LEU A 181 -4.07 -3.93 11.51
C LEU A 181 -4.01 -2.61 10.75
N LEU A 182 -4.57 -2.61 9.53
CA LEU A 182 -4.80 -1.41 8.73
C LEU A 182 -6.21 -0.89 9.05
N LEU A 183 -6.27 0.26 9.74
CA LEU A 183 -7.51 0.87 10.18
C LEU A 183 -8.07 1.80 9.10
N THR A 184 -9.26 1.48 8.65
CA THR A 184 -10.06 2.37 7.81
C THR A 184 -11.19 3.00 8.65
N PRO A 185 -11.79 4.14 8.22
CA PRO A 185 -12.93 4.72 8.90
C PRO A 185 -14.11 3.75 9.05
N LYS A 186 -14.29 2.84 8.08
CA LYS A 186 -15.30 1.78 8.15
C LYS A 186 -15.00 0.80 9.27
N MET A 187 -13.77 0.28 9.33
CA MET A 187 -13.34 -0.68 10.35
C MET A 187 -13.40 -0.08 11.76
N MET A 188 -13.05 1.21 11.91
CA MET A 188 -13.18 1.91 13.19
C MET A 188 -14.63 1.91 13.67
N ARG A 189 -15.59 2.31 12.84
CA ARG A 189 -17.02 2.35 13.20
C ARG A 189 -17.61 0.96 13.48
N GLU A 190 -17.20 -0.07 12.74
CA GLU A 190 -17.80 -1.41 12.86
C GLU A 190 -17.22 -2.22 14.02
N ARG A 191 -15.91 -2.11 14.30
CA ARG A 191 -15.22 -2.98 15.26
C ARG A 191 -14.65 -2.27 16.47
N PHE A 192 -14.37 -0.97 16.36
CA PHE A 192 -13.66 -0.20 17.39
C PHE A 192 -14.38 1.09 17.77
N ALA A 193 -15.70 1.21 17.50
CA ALA A 193 -16.48 2.42 17.77
C ALA A 193 -16.36 2.90 19.22
N GLN A 194 -16.27 1.98 20.19
CA GLN A 194 -16.12 2.30 21.62
C GLN A 194 -14.80 2.98 21.97
N TYR A 195 -13.79 2.89 21.08
CA TYR A 195 -12.47 3.50 21.25
C TYR A 195 -12.33 4.81 20.45
N GLU A 196 -13.37 5.18 19.70
CA GLU A 196 -13.39 6.44 18.95
C GLU A 196 -13.66 7.60 19.92
N LYS A 197 -12.77 8.59 19.91
CA LYS A 197 -12.93 9.77 20.79
C LYS A 197 -13.83 10.80 20.13
N PRO A 198 -14.78 11.38 20.86
CA PRO A 198 -15.62 12.46 20.34
C PRO A 198 -14.78 13.62 19.80
N GLY A 199 -15.14 14.10 18.61
CA GLY A 199 -14.43 15.21 17.94
C GLY A 199 -13.14 14.85 17.24
N ARG A 200 -12.76 13.56 17.18
CA ARG A 200 -11.54 13.10 16.53
C ARG A 200 -11.86 12.06 15.47
N SER A 201 -11.98 12.50 14.23
CA SER A 201 -12.16 11.59 13.09
C SER A 201 -10.80 11.06 12.63
N ILE A 202 -10.60 9.75 12.66
CA ILE A 202 -9.40 9.08 12.14
C ILE A 202 -9.68 8.73 10.68
N VAL A 203 -8.87 9.27 9.77
CA VAL A 203 -8.91 8.96 8.34
C VAL A 203 -8.21 7.63 8.06
N GLY A 204 -7.17 7.32 8.82
CA GLY A 204 -6.44 6.06 8.73
C GLY A 204 -5.58 5.81 9.95
N GLY A 205 -5.30 4.54 10.21
CA GLY A 205 -4.39 4.14 11.27
C GLY A 205 -3.71 2.81 10.94
N LEU A 206 -2.56 2.60 11.55
CA LEU A 206 -1.83 1.33 11.52
C LEU A 206 -1.51 0.93 12.96
N SER A 207 -1.67 -0.34 13.25
CA SER A 207 -1.22 -0.94 14.49
C SER A 207 -0.42 -2.20 14.14
N VAL A 208 0.87 -2.18 14.40
CA VAL A 208 1.81 -3.19 13.94
C VAL A 208 2.53 -3.81 15.13
N PRO A 209 2.52 -5.14 15.29
CA PRO A 209 3.23 -5.80 16.36
C PRO A 209 4.75 -5.68 16.16
N MET A 210 5.46 -5.34 17.23
CA MET A 210 6.92 -5.36 17.32
C MET A 210 7.37 -6.76 17.66
N ARG A 211 8.00 -7.47 16.72
CA ARG A 211 8.35 -8.88 16.92
C ARG A 211 9.85 -9.07 17.12
N PHE A 212 10.18 -9.89 18.06
CA PHE A 212 11.55 -10.39 18.22
C PHE A 212 11.54 -11.92 18.19
N ARG A 213 12.26 -12.51 17.21
CA ARG A 213 12.28 -13.96 16.96
C ARG A 213 10.88 -14.58 16.75
N GLY A 214 9.97 -13.81 16.15
CA GLY A 214 8.60 -14.23 15.86
C GLY A 214 7.59 -13.91 16.99
N GLU A 215 8.03 -13.63 18.21
CA GLU A 215 7.16 -13.31 19.33
C GLU A 215 6.91 -11.80 19.45
N PRO A 216 5.67 -11.34 19.63
CA PRO A 216 5.36 -9.93 19.83
C PRO A 216 5.81 -9.48 21.22
N ILE A 217 6.62 -8.43 21.28
CA ILE A 217 7.08 -7.79 22.53
C ILE A 217 6.39 -6.44 22.79
N GLY A 218 5.65 -5.94 21.80
CA GLY A 218 4.98 -4.66 21.88
C GLY A 218 4.23 -4.34 20.59
N VAL A 219 3.77 -3.09 20.45
CA VAL A 219 3.00 -2.62 19.31
C VAL A 219 3.42 -1.18 18.96
N MET A 220 3.59 -0.92 17.69
CA MET A 220 3.68 0.43 17.13
C MET A 220 2.36 0.85 16.53
N ASN A 221 1.88 2.03 16.90
CA ASN A 221 0.66 2.60 16.39
C ASN A 221 0.94 3.94 15.72
N VAL A 222 0.31 4.17 14.58
CA VAL A 222 0.26 5.49 13.92
C VAL A 222 -1.16 5.80 13.49
N THR A 223 -1.57 7.06 13.62
CA THR A 223 -2.89 7.51 13.18
C THR A 223 -2.78 8.80 12.39
N ARG A 224 -3.71 8.98 11.45
CA ARG A 224 -3.84 10.15 10.62
C ARG A 224 -5.26 10.68 10.70
N THR A 225 -5.42 12.00 10.92
CA THR A 225 -6.72 12.67 11.03
C THR A 225 -7.06 13.47 9.79
N SER A 226 -6.14 13.61 8.84
CA SER A 226 -6.32 14.32 7.56
C SER A 226 -5.50 13.66 6.46
N GLY A 227 -5.81 13.97 5.21
CA GLY A 227 -5.14 13.42 4.04
C GLY A 227 -5.66 12.04 3.63
N ASP A 228 -4.82 11.29 2.89
CA ASP A 228 -5.17 9.96 2.40
C ASP A 228 -4.99 8.90 3.50
N SER A 229 -5.78 7.83 3.43
CA SER A 229 -5.61 6.66 4.30
C SER A 229 -4.28 5.95 4.02
N PHE A 230 -3.80 5.17 5.00
CA PHE A 230 -2.66 4.29 4.81
C PHE A 230 -3.01 3.12 3.88
N ASP A 231 -2.00 2.53 3.26
CA ASP A 231 -2.09 1.38 2.37
C ASP A 231 -1.15 0.23 2.81
N GLU A 232 -1.18 -0.87 2.09
CA GLU A 232 -0.33 -2.05 2.35
C GLU A 232 1.18 -1.76 2.25
N THR A 233 1.59 -0.73 1.51
CA THR A 233 2.99 -0.32 1.45
C THR A 233 3.42 0.28 2.78
N HIS A 234 2.59 1.12 3.37
CA HIS A 234 2.81 1.70 4.69
C HIS A 234 2.85 0.62 5.78
N VAL A 235 1.99 -0.41 5.68
CA VAL A 235 1.99 -1.57 6.61
C VAL A 235 3.36 -2.25 6.60
N LYS A 236 3.83 -2.69 5.43
CA LYS A 236 5.12 -3.41 5.27
C LYS A 236 6.31 -2.60 5.77
N MET A 237 6.28 -1.29 5.54
CA MET A 237 7.32 -0.40 6.02
C MET A 237 7.33 -0.31 7.54
N LEU A 238 6.16 -0.10 8.14
CA LEU A 238 6.06 -0.03 9.59
C LEU A 238 6.40 -1.38 10.24
N GLU A 239 6.06 -2.51 9.64
CA GLU A 239 6.47 -3.85 10.08
C GLU A 239 7.99 -3.98 10.14
N THR A 240 8.67 -3.61 9.05
CA THR A 240 10.15 -3.64 8.99
C THR A 240 10.77 -2.78 10.10
N PHE A 241 10.24 -1.56 10.28
CA PHE A 241 10.73 -0.65 11.32
C PHE A 241 10.43 -1.18 12.73
N ALA A 242 9.25 -1.76 12.95
CA ALA A 242 8.84 -2.34 14.22
C ALA A 242 9.74 -3.51 14.64
N ASP A 243 10.10 -4.39 13.70
CA ASP A 243 10.99 -5.53 13.96
C ASP A 243 12.43 -5.05 14.28
N HIS A 244 12.93 -4.01 13.58
CA HIS A 244 14.22 -3.39 13.92
C HIS A 244 14.21 -2.76 15.31
N CYS A 245 13.17 -2.02 15.65
CA CYS A 245 13.02 -1.45 17.00
C CYS A 245 12.92 -2.55 18.06
N ALA A 246 12.17 -3.63 17.80
CA ALA A 246 12.06 -4.77 18.72
C ALA A 246 13.43 -5.39 19.02
N ALA A 247 14.23 -5.63 17.99
CA ALA A 247 15.59 -6.16 18.15
C ALA A 247 16.46 -5.25 19.03
N THR A 248 16.33 -3.93 18.85
CA THR A 248 17.10 -2.95 19.62
C THR A 248 16.62 -2.87 21.07
N VAL A 249 15.32 -2.89 21.32
CA VAL A 249 14.72 -2.94 22.67
C VAL A 249 15.27 -4.14 23.47
N VAL A 250 15.25 -5.33 22.89
CA VAL A 250 15.73 -6.54 23.55
C VAL A 250 17.23 -6.49 23.82
N LYS A 251 18.03 -6.02 22.86
CA LYS A 251 19.48 -5.86 23.05
C LYS A 251 19.80 -4.88 24.19
N THR A 252 19.10 -3.76 24.26
CA THR A 252 19.30 -2.74 25.29
C THR A 252 18.88 -3.26 26.66
N HIS A 253 17.79 -3.99 26.75
CA HIS A 253 17.32 -4.60 27.98
C HIS A 253 18.31 -5.64 28.51
N HIS A 254 18.80 -6.55 27.68
CA HIS A 254 19.82 -7.53 28.04
C HIS A 254 21.14 -6.87 28.49
N HIS A 255 21.54 -5.80 27.84
CA HIS A 255 22.75 -5.07 28.21
C HIS A 255 22.63 -4.43 29.61
N HIS A 256 21.46 -3.85 29.93
CA HIS A 256 21.20 -3.28 31.27
C HIS A 256 21.16 -4.34 32.37
N GLU A 257 20.61 -5.50 32.09
CA GLU A 257 20.61 -6.61 33.06
C GLU A 257 22.03 -7.10 33.33
N MET A 258 22.85 -7.31 32.30
CA MET A 258 24.24 -7.70 32.46
C MET A 258 25.05 -6.69 33.30
N LEU A 259 24.83 -5.38 33.06
CA LEU A 259 25.51 -4.33 33.82
C LEU A 259 25.06 -4.27 35.30
N ARG A 260 23.81 -4.63 35.61
CA ARG A 260 23.34 -4.73 37.00
C ARG A 260 23.99 -5.89 37.76
N HIS A 261 24.27 -7.01 37.07
CA HIS A 261 24.92 -8.16 37.64
C HIS A 261 26.45 -8.02 37.79
N VAL A 262 27.08 -7.11 37.04
CA VAL A 262 28.54 -6.86 37.06
C VAL A 262 28.93 -5.77 38.06
N LYS A 263 27.98 -4.97 38.56
CA LYS A 263 28.29 -3.97 39.59
C LYS A 263 28.35 -4.68 40.97
N PRO A 264 29.53 -4.94 41.56
CA PRO A 264 29.60 -5.49 42.91
C PRO A 264 28.96 -4.50 43.88
N ALA A 265 28.23 -5.00 44.84
CA ALA A 265 27.73 -4.25 45.98
C ALA A 265 28.97 -3.60 46.69
N ALA A 266 29.06 -2.27 46.62
CA ALA A 266 30.00 -1.49 47.41
C ALA A 266 29.36 -1.11 48.74
#